data_e714926cbfeb84eaddafd1a2afd16fed
#
_entry.id   e714926cbfeb84eaddafd1a2afd16fed
#
_cell.length_a   1.000
_cell.length_b   1.000
_cell.length_c   1.000
_cell.angle_alpha   90.00
_cell.angle_beta   90.00
_cell.angle_gamma   90.00
#
_symmetry.space_group_name_H-M   'P 1'
#
loop_
_entity.id
_entity.type
_entity.pdbx_description
1 polymer ?
#
loop_
_entity_poly.entity_id
_entity_poly.type
_entity_poly.pdbx_seq_one_letter_code
_entity_poly.pdbx_strand_id
1 'polypeptide(L)'
;MAECGLPREEFFLTTKVWITNAGYEKAKASIEESLKKLRTDYLDRLLIHQPFGDYYGTYRAMEEFYKAGKIRAIGVSNFGPDRYLEIESWGPFAEGKNGLFTNPVLTEIGKKYEKTAAQTALRFLLQSDVAVIPKSVHKERMEQNIDVFDFTLTAEDMAAIEALDGGESLFFSHYDPKTVEWFMSIL
;
A
#
# COMPACT_ATOMS: atom_id res chain seq x y z
N MET A 1 6.46 -9.28 -15.90
CA MET A 1 6.04 -8.49 -17.08
C MET A 1 6.40 -9.21 -18.39
N ALA A 2 7.65 -9.62 -18.63
CA ALA A 2 8.03 -10.27 -19.88
C ALA A 2 7.21 -11.54 -20.25
N GLU A 3 6.67 -12.25 -19.28
CA GLU A 3 5.95 -13.52 -19.47
C GLU A 3 4.44 -13.34 -19.74
N CYS A 4 3.87 -12.17 -19.43
CA CYS A 4 2.43 -11.95 -19.65
C CYS A 4 2.08 -11.34 -21.01
N GLY A 5 3.09 -10.95 -21.81
CA GLY A 5 2.91 -10.43 -23.17
C GLY A 5 2.28 -9.04 -23.26
N LEU A 6 2.02 -8.37 -22.12
CA LEU A 6 1.49 -7.02 -22.11
C LEU A 6 2.63 -5.98 -22.19
N PRO A 7 2.41 -4.83 -22.86
CA PRO A 7 3.38 -3.76 -22.91
C PRO A 7 3.57 -3.11 -21.53
N ARG A 8 4.74 -2.47 -21.32
CA ARG A 8 5.11 -1.86 -20.02
C ARG A 8 4.11 -0.82 -19.55
N GLU A 9 3.49 -0.12 -20.45
CA GLU A 9 2.53 0.98 -20.20
C GLU A 9 1.22 0.51 -19.58
N GLU A 10 0.88 -0.77 -19.72
CA GLU A 10 -0.28 -1.39 -19.09
C GLU A 10 -0.07 -1.73 -17.60
N PHE A 11 1.15 -1.51 -17.08
CA PHE A 11 1.49 -1.76 -15.69
C PHE A 11 1.73 -0.45 -14.95
N PHE A 12 1.10 -0.31 -13.78
CA PHE A 12 1.45 0.73 -12.81
C PHE A 12 2.38 0.14 -11.76
N LEU A 13 3.69 0.40 -11.89
CA LEU A 13 4.71 -0.14 -11.00
C LEU A 13 5.01 0.81 -9.84
N THR A 14 4.68 0.36 -8.64
CA THR A 14 5.06 1.04 -7.39
C THR A 14 6.13 0.22 -6.66
N THR A 15 7.17 0.88 -6.17
CA THR A 15 8.12 0.31 -5.19
C THR A 15 8.46 1.33 -4.11
N LYS A 16 9.25 0.91 -3.13
CA LYS A 16 9.56 1.72 -1.95
C LYS A 16 11.06 1.68 -1.63
N VAL A 17 11.60 2.79 -1.14
CA VAL A 17 12.94 2.84 -0.54
C VAL A 17 12.81 2.43 0.92
N TRP A 18 13.44 1.30 1.28
CA TRP A 18 13.43 0.78 2.65
C TRP A 18 14.36 1.60 3.56
N ILE A 19 14.12 1.57 4.87
CA ILE A 19 14.84 2.38 5.85
C ILE A 19 16.37 2.15 5.88
N THR A 20 16.85 0.93 5.60
CA THR A 20 18.29 0.65 5.51
C THR A 20 18.97 1.34 4.34
N ASN A 21 18.17 1.79 3.35
CA ASN A 21 18.60 2.55 2.19
C ASN A 21 18.29 4.04 2.32
N ALA A 22 17.95 4.51 3.54
CA ALA A 22 17.72 5.94 3.80
C ALA A 22 19.02 6.76 3.61
N GLY A 23 18.85 7.98 3.11
CA GLY A 23 19.96 8.88 2.75
C GLY A 23 20.23 8.91 1.24
N TYR A 24 20.85 10.00 0.79
CA TYR A 24 20.97 10.32 -0.63
C TYR A 24 21.66 9.23 -1.45
N GLU A 25 22.90 8.84 -1.08
CA GLU A 25 23.68 7.87 -1.87
C GLU A 25 23.09 6.45 -1.83
N LYS A 26 22.66 6.00 -0.65
CA LYS A 26 22.03 4.68 -0.49
C LYS A 26 20.72 4.60 -1.26
N ALA A 27 19.92 5.66 -1.24
CA ALA A 27 18.66 5.71 -1.98
C ALA A 27 18.90 5.66 -3.48
N LYS A 28 19.88 6.40 -4.02
CA LYS A 28 20.26 6.32 -5.45
C LYS A 28 20.59 4.88 -5.86
N ALA A 29 21.48 4.23 -5.13
CA ALA A 29 21.84 2.85 -5.41
C ALA A 29 20.65 1.89 -5.36
N SER A 30 19.76 2.06 -4.36
CA SER A 30 18.54 1.26 -4.20
C SER A 30 17.54 1.47 -5.34
N ILE A 31 17.41 2.69 -5.84
CA ILE A 31 16.52 3.01 -6.98
C ILE A 31 17.05 2.34 -8.25
N GLU A 32 18.35 2.49 -8.55
CA GLU A 32 18.98 1.85 -9.69
C GLU A 32 18.85 0.32 -9.65
N GLU A 33 19.06 -0.28 -8.48
CA GLU A 33 18.88 -1.71 -8.28
C GLU A 33 17.42 -2.14 -8.50
N SER A 34 16.46 -1.34 -8.05
CA SER A 34 15.04 -1.60 -8.25
C SER A 34 14.67 -1.60 -9.74
N LEU A 35 15.11 -0.59 -10.49
CA LEU A 35 14.89 -0.53 -11.93
C LEU A 35 15.49 -1.75 -12.64
N LYS A 36 16.71 -2.13 -12.28
CA LYS A 36 17.40 -3.30 -12.83
C LYS A 36 16.66 -4.61 -12.51
N LYS A 37 16.25 -4.82 -11.26
CA LYS A 37 15.52 -6.04 -10.84
C LYS A 37 14.14 -6.14 -11.49
N LEU A 38 13.44 -5.03 -11.62
CA LEU A 38 12.14 -4.95 -12.28
C LEU A 38 12.25 -4.98 -13.82
N ARG A 39 13.46 -4.87 -14.37
CA ARG A 39 13.73 -4.83 -15.82
C ARG A 39 12.90 -3.78 -16.53
N THR A 40 12.93 -2.55 -16.03
CA THR A 40 12.21 -1.41 -16.57
C THR A 40 13.05 -0.15 -16.51
N ASP A 41 12.80 0.78 -17.43
CA ASP A 41 13.52 2.05 -17.51
C ASP A 41 12.91 3.11 -16.59
N TYR A 42 11.67 2.90 -16.11
CA TYR A 42 10.97 3.82 -15.23
C TYR A 42 10.05 3.13 -14.25
N LEU A 43 9.73 3.84 -13.17
CA LEU A 43 8.70 3.51 -12.18
C LEU A 43 7.54 4.49 -12.33
N ASP A 44 6.31 4.02 -12.16
CA ASP A 44 5.15 4.90 -12.13
C ASP A 44 5.07 5.63 -10.79
N ARG A 45 5.42 4.95 -9.68
CA ARG A 45 5.50 5.57 -8.36
C ARG A 45 6.63 5.00 -7.51
N LEU A 46 7.35 5.87 -6.81
CA LEU A 46 8.33 5.50 -5.79
C LEU A 46 7.99 6.17 -4.46
N LEU A 47 8.01 5.41 -3.36
CA LEU A 47 7.67 5.89 -2.02
C LEU A 47 8.87 5.78 -1.07
N ILE A 48 9.00 6.73 -0.14
CA ILE A 48 9.78 6.51 1.09
C ILE A 48 8.93 5.61 1.99
N HIS A 49 9.46 4.44 2.36
CA HIS A 49 8.64 3.41 3.03
C HIS A 49 8.28 3.79 4.47
N GLN A 50 9.20 4.43 5.20
CA GLN A 50 9.03 4.76 6.62
C GLN A 50 9.66 6.13 6.93
N PRO A 51 9.13 6.91 7.90
CA PRO A 51 9.63 8.22 8.28
C PRO A 51 10.86 8.17 9.20
N PHE A 52 11.78 7.23 8.98
CA PHE A 52 12.97 7.03 9.79
C PHE A 52 14.26 7.24 9.00
N GLY A 53 15.33 7.64 9.71
CA GLY A 53 16.62 7.92 9.11
C GLY A 53 16.65 9.23 8.31
N ASP A 54 17.60 9.36 7.38
CA ASP A 54 17.70 10.55 6.50
C ASP A 54 16.70 10.47 5.33
N TYR A 55 15.40 10.63 5.63
CA TYR A 55 14.37 10.65 4.60
C TYR A 55 14.44 11.91 3.72
N TYR A 56 15.01 13.02 4.17
CA TYR A 56 15.25 14.21 3.33
C TYR A 56 16.31 13.93 2.27
N GLY A 57 17.41 13.25 2.61
CA GLY A 57 18.40 12.80 1.65
C GLY A 57 17.79 11.81 0.65
N THR A 58 16.96 10.88 1.14
CA THR A 58 16.19 9.94 0.30
C THR A 58 15.30 10.69 -0.69
N TYR A 59 14.55 11.68 -0.21
CA TYR A 59 13.67 12.48 -1.07
C TYR A 59 14.45 13.21 -2.17
N ARG A 60 15.59 13.82 -1.85
CA ARG A 60 16.45 14.49 -2.86
C ARG A 60 16.95 13.54 -3.92
N ALA A 61 17.30 12.31 -3.55
CA ALA A 61 17.65 11.28 -4.53
C ALA A 61 16.46 10.93 -5.44
N MET A 62 15.27 10.74 -4.87
CA MET A 62 14.05 10.46 -5.62
C MET A 62 13.70 11.61 -6.58
N GLU A 63 13.86 12.87 -6.15
CA GLU A 63 13.63 14.05 -6.98
C GLU A 63 14.56 14.10 -8.19
N GLU A 64 15.84 13.71 -8.05
CA GLU A 64 16.78 13.60 -9.16
C GLU A 64 16.30 12.59 -10.22
N PHE A 65 15.86 11.40 -9.77
CA PHE A 65 15.33 10.39 -10.70
C PHE A 65 13.98 10.79 -11.31
N TYR A 66 13.15 11.54 -10.57
CA TYR A 66 11.93 12.15 -11.10
C TYR A 66 12.25 13.15 -12.23
N LYS A 67 13.18 14.08 -12.00
CA LYS A 67 13.63 15.04 -13.02
C LYS A 67 14.28 14.38 -14.24
N ALA A 68 14.90 13.21 -14.03
CA ALA A 68 15.46 12.39 -15.11
C ALA A 68 14.41 11.55 -15.86
N GLY A 69 13.13 11.63 -15.49
CA GLY A 69 12.06 10.87 -16.12
C GLY A 69 12.02 9.37 -15.76
N LYS A 70 12.86 8.94 -14.82
CA LYS A 70 12.91 7.53 -14.36
C LYS A 70 11.88 7.19 -13.29
N ILE A 71 11.23 8.19 -12.70
CA ILE A 71 10.13 8.07 -11.76
C ILE A 71 9.05 9.05 -12.19
N ARG A 72 7.80 8.61 -12.34
CA ARG A 72 6.67 9.46 -12.75
C ARG A 72 6.00 10.18 -11.58
N ALA A 73 6.00 9.55 -10.39
CA ALA A 73 5.47 10.13 -9.17
C ALA A 73 6.32 9.70 -7.97
N ILE A 74 6.56 10.64 -7.06
CA ILE A 74 7.26 10.41 -5.80
C ILE A 74 6.29 10.66 -4.64
N GLY A 75 6.46 9.93 -3.55
CA GLY A 75 5.62 10.06 -2.37
C GLY A 75 6.26 9.43 -1.15
N VAL A 76 5.48 9.32 -0.12
CA VAL A 76 5.89 8.81 1.18
C VAL A 76 4.85 7.79 1.68
N SER A 77 5.24 6.95 2.63
CA SER A 77 4.39 5.90 3.22
C SER A 77 4.62 5.91 4.73
N ASN A 78 3.58 5.63 5.52
CA ASN A 78 3.64 5.62 7.00
C ASN A 78 4.06 6.95 7.66
N PHE A 79 3.89 8.06 7.00
CA PHE A 79 4.05 9.40 7.57
C PHE A 79 2.72 9.84 8.20
N GLY A 80 2.71 10.67 9.23
CA GLY A 80 1.48 11.10 9.91
C GLY A 80 0.53 11.94 9.04
N PRO A 81 -0.77 12.01 9.38
CA PRO A 81 -1.80 12.66 8.57
C PRO A 81 -1.54 14.14 8.24
N ASP A 82 -0.76 14.81 9.06
CA ASP A 82 -0.32 16.19 8.90
C ASP A 82 0.60 16.43 7.69
N ARG A 83 1.00 15.36 7.00
CA ARG A 83 1.99 15.38 5.90
C ARG A 83 1.49 14.77 4.60
N TYR A 84 0.19 14.45 4.46
CA TYR A 84 -0.34 13.68 3.33
C TYR A 84 -1.45 14.34 2.54
N LEU A 85 -1.39 14.13 1.21
CA LEU A 85 -2.47 14.39 0.27
C LEU A 85 -3.06 13.12 -0.39
N GLU A 86 -2.41 11.95 -0.25
CA GLU A 86 -2.92 10.65 -0.72
C GLU A 86 -2.75 9.58 0.36
N ILE A 87 -3.82 8.84 0.65
CA ILE A 87 -3.81 7.73 1.60
C ILE A 87 -3.73 6.42 0.83
N GLU A 88 -2.61 5.70 0.98
CA GLU A 88 -2.47 4.31 0.57
C GLU A 88 -2.51 3.42 1.81
N SER A 89 -3.44 2.46 1.82
CA SER A 89 -3.60 1.59 2.98
C SER A 89 -2.47 0.58 3.12
N TRP A 90 -1.82 0.56 4.29
CA TRP A 90 -0.82 -0.43 4.65
C TRP A 90 -1.43 -1.52 5.54
N GLY A 91 -1.42 -2.77 5.05
CA GLY A 91 -1.91 -3.92 5.81
C GLY A 91 -3.38 -3.86 6.22
N PRO A 92 -4.32 -3.33 5.40
CA PRO A 92 -5.70 -3.05 5.80
C PRO A 92 -6.46 -4.33 6.19
N PHE A 93 -5.94 -5.49 5.79
CA PHE A 93 -6.54 -6.79 6.12
C PHE A 93 -5.81 -7.50 7.26
N ALA A 94 -4.96 -6.81 8.02
CA ALA A 94 -4.25 -7.35 9.17
C ALA A 94 -3.60 -8.74 8.91
N GLU A 95 -3.14 -8.98 7.68
CA GLU A 95 -2.62 -10.28 7.20
C GLU A 95 -3.64 -11.44 7.37
N GLY A 96 -4.94 -11.15 7.38
CA GLY A 96 -6.00 -12.10 7.62
C GLY A 96 -6.19 -12.49 9.08
N LYS A 97 -5.53 -11.79 10.01
CA LYS A 97 -5.71 -11.98 11.46
C LYS A 97 -7.12 -11.57 11.91
N ASN A 98 -7.49 -11.96 13.12
CA ASN A 98 -8.77 -11.61 13.77
C ASN A 98 -10.03 -12.00 12.97
N GLY A 99 -9.92 -13.01 12.10
CA GLY A 99 -11.07 -13.52 11.38
C GLY A 99 -11.70 -12.54 10.38
N LEU A 100 -10.96 -11.55 9.87
CA LEU A 100 -11.48 -10.53 8.95
C LEU A 100 -12.27 -11.16 7.79
N PHE A 101 -11.72 -12.19 7.15
CA PHE A 101 -12.35 -12.84 5.99
C PHE A 101 -13.57 -13.69 6.33
N THR A 102 -13.84 -13.90 7.62
CA THR A 102 -15.02 -14.62 8.15
C THR A 102 -15.85 -13.72 9.07
N ASN A 103 -15.56 -12.42 9.12
CA ASN A 103 -16.30 -11.46 9.90
C ASN A 103 -17.78 -11.48 9.49
N PRO A 104 -18.73 -11.67 10.44
CA PRO A 104 -20.14 -11.82 10.11
C PRO A 104 -20.74 -10.56 9.46
N VAL A 105 -20.33 -9.35 9.89
CA VAL A 105 -20.82 -8.09 9.30
C VAL A 105 -20.39 -7.98 7.84
N LEU A 106 -19.09 -8.17 7.55
CA LEU A 106 -18.57 -8.12 6.18
C LEU A 106 -19.20 -9.21 5.30
N THR A 107 -19.43 -10.40 5.86
CA THR A 107 -20.05 -11.53 5.14
C THR A 107 -21.51 -11.24 4.80
N GLU A 108 -22.30 -10.75 5.75
CA GLU A 108 -23.70 -10.43 5.52
C GLU A 108 -23.89 -9.26 4.54
N ILE A 109 -23.05 -8.23 4.64
CA ILE A 109 -23.04 -7.13 3.66
C ILE A 109 -22.65 -7.68 2.27
N GLY A 110 -21.59 -8.48 2.18
CA GLY A 110 -21.15 -9.06 0.92
C GLY A 110 -22.22 -9.88 0.22
N LYS A 111 -23.03 -10.64 0.95
CA LYS A 111 -24.16 -11.42 0.39
C LYS A 111 -25.17 -10.56 -0.37
N LYS A 112 -25.39 -9.31 0.03
CA LYS A 112 -26.31 -8.39 -0.67
C LYS A 112 -25.85 -8.11 -2.11
N TYR A 113 -24.54 -8.21 -2.37
CA TYR A 113 -23.89 -7.88 -3.63
C TYR A 113 -23.28 -9.10 -4.33
N GLU A 114 -23.51 -10.31 -3.81
CA GLU A 114 -22.90 -11.56 -4.27
C GLU A 114 -21.36 -11.53 -4.19
N LYS A 115 -20.81 -10.85 -3.17
CA LYS A 115 -19.37 -10.66 -2.95
C LYS A 115 -18.90 -11.31 -1.65
N THR A 116 -17.61 -11.61 -1.59
CA THR A 116 -16.96 -12.14 -0.38
C THR A 116 -16.70 -11.02 0.64
N ALA A 117 -16.45 -11.40 1.91
CA ALA A 117 -16.02 -10.45 2.95
C ALA A 117 -14.76 -9.68 2.55
N ALA A 118 -13.83 -10.31 1.83
CA ALA A 118 -12.61 -9.64 1.33
C ALA A 118 -12.94 -8.57 0.29
N GLN A 119 -13.83 -8.84 -0.65
CA GLN A 119 -14.28 -7.87 -1.66
C GLN A 119 -15.06 -6.71 -1.00
N THR A 120 -15.89 -7.01 0.00
CA THR A 120 -16.61 -6.01 0.78
C THR A 120 -15.64 -5.05 1.49
N ALA A 121 -14.60 -5.59 2.14
CA ALA A 121 -13.58 -4.79 2.80
C ALA A 121 -12.75 -3.97 1.80
N LEU A 122 -12.39 -4.51 0.63
CA LEU A 122 -11.73 -3.77 -0.45
C LEU A 122 -12.59 -2.62 -0.94
N ARG A 123 -13.89 -2.88 -1.16
CA ARG A 123 -14.82 -1.85 -1.64
C ARG A 123 -15.01 -0.73 -0.62
N PHE A 124 -15.08 -1.06 0.66
CA PHE A 124 -15.14 -0.08 1.75
C PHE A 124 -13.95 0.88 1.69
N LEU A 125 -12.72 0.36 1.57
CA LEU A 125 -11.52 1.19 1.48
C LEU A 125 -11.53 2.08 0.23
N LEU A 126 -11.89 1.52 -0.93
CA LEU A 126 -12.00 2.29 -2.17
C LEU A 126 -13.04 3.42 -2.09
N GLN A 127 -14.19 3.18 -1.42
CA GLN A 127 -15.21 4.21 -1.21
C GLN A 127 -14.83 5.24 -0.15
N SER A 128 -13.82 4.94 0.67
CA SER A 128 -13.21 5.86 1.63
C SER A 128 -12.01 6.62 1.03
N ASP A 129 -11.88 6.65 -0.30
CA ASP A 129 -10.78 7.29 -1.04
C ASP A 129 -9.38 6.76 -0.65
N VAL A 130 -9.31 5.48 -0.24
CA VAL A 130 -8.07 4.80 0.12
C VAL A 130 -7.60 3.92 -1.02
N ALA A 131 -6.37 4.14 -1.51
CA ALA A 131 -5.73 3.25 -2.47
C ALA A 131 -5.38 1.91 -1.81
N VAL A 132 -5.71 0.80 -2.47
CA VAL A 132 -5.48 -0.55 -1.94
C VAL A 132 -4.58 -1.36 -2.87
N ILE A 133 -3.66 -2.12 -2.27
CA ILE A 133 -2.73 -3.00 -2.99
C ILE A 133 -2.90 -4.43 -2.44
N PRO A 134 -3.96 -5.15 -2.84
CA PRO A 134 -4.21 -6.50 -2.35
C PRO A 134 -3.21 -7.48 -3.00
N LYS A 135 -2.47 -8.22 -2.17
CA LYS A 135 -1.53 -9.23 -2.62
C LYS A 135 -2.16 -10.61 -2.56
N SER A 136 -2.05 -11.39 -3.63
CA SER A 136 -2.34 -12.82 -3.64
C SER A 136 -1.35 -13.59 -4.51
N VAL A 137 -1.22 -14.90 -4.23
CA VAL A 137 -0.53 -15.88 -5.08
C VAL A 137 -1.52 -16.89 -5.68
N HIS A 138 -2.80 -16.75 -5.37
CA HIS A 138 -3.89 -17.60 -5.88
C HIS A 138 -4.65 -16.83 -6.97
N LYS A 139 -4.77 -17.42 -8.15
CA LYS A 139 -5.40 -16.79 -9.32
C LYS A 139 -6.82 -16.33 -9.01
N GLU A 140 -7.64 -17.20 -8.41
CA GLU A 140 -9.04 -16.89 -8.08
C GLU A 140 -9.16 -15.68 -7.14
N ARG A 141 -8.24 -15.55 -6.17
CA ARG A 141 -8.22 -14.39 -5.28
C ARG A 141 -7.77 -13.11 -5.99
N MET A 142 -6.87 -13.21 -6.97
CA MET A 142 -6.49 -12.06 -7.79
C MET A 142 -7.67 -11.57 -8.63
N GLU A 143 -8.43 -12.49 -9.21
CA GLU A 143 -9.66 -12.19 -9.95
C GLU A 143 -10.71 -11.55 -9.04
N GLN A 144 -10.95 -12.08 -7.83
CA GLN A 144 -11.83 -11.49 -6.83
C GLN A 144 -11.38 -10.10 -6.36
N ASN A 145 -10.08 -9.89 -6.18
CA ASN A 145 -9.55 -8.60 -5.71
C ASN A 145 -9.80 -7.45 -6.71
N ILE A 146 -9.85 -7.74 -8.01
CA ILE A 146 -10.17 -6.73 -9.02
C ILE A 146 -11.67 -6.61 -9.30
N ASP A 147 -12.45 -7.64 -8.96
CA ASP A 147 -13.89 -7.68 -9.11
C ASP A 147 -14.63 -6.98 -7.95
N VAL A 148 -14.36 -5.67 -7.81
CA VAL A 148 -14.87 -4.81 -6.72
C VAL A 148 -15.40 -3.47 -7.22
N PHE A 149 -15.47 -3.28 -8.53
CA PHE A 149 -15.89 -2.01 -9.14
C PHE A 149 -17.33 -2.03 -9.67
N ASP A 150 -17.97 -3.18 -9.68
CA ASP A 150 -19.32 -3.42 -10.21
C ASP A 150 -20.43 -3.20 -9.17
N PHE A 151 -20.11 -2.90 -7.92
CA PHE A 151 -21.07 -2.63 -6.85
C PHE A 151 -20.67 -1.44 -6.01
N THR A 152 -21.62 -0.90 -5.24
CA THR A 152 -21.41 0.24 -4.32
C THR A 152 -22.08 -0.06 -2.99
N LEU A 153 -21.33 0.07 -1.89
CA LEU A 153 -21.85 -0.06 -0.53
C LEU A 153 -22.77 1.11 -0.22
N THR A 154 -23.89 0.86 0.42
CA THR A 154 -24.79 1.91 0.91
C THR A 154 -24.18 2.67 2.08
N ALA A 155 -24.75 3.82 2.46
CA ALA A 155 -24.29 4.58 3.63
C ALA A 155 -24.43 3.75 4.91
N GLU A 156 -25.48 2.93 5.02
CA GLU A 156 -25.69 2.02 6.14
C GLU A 156 -24.64 0.92 6.21
N ASP A 157 -24.25 0.36 5.05
CA ASP A 157 -23.19 -0.64 4.96
C ASP A 157 -21.84 -0.05 5.35
N MET A 158 -21.52 1.17 4.87
CA MET A 158 -20.31 1.90 5.25
C MET A 158 -20.24 2.12 6.76
N ALA A 159 -21.31 2.64 7.38
CA ALA A 159 -21.38 2.89 8.81
C ALA A 159 -21.26 1.58 9.64
N ALA A 160 -21.85 0.48 9.16
CA ALA A 160 -21.75 -0.81 9.83
C ALA A 160 -20.31 -1.38 9.80
N ILE A 161 -19.55 -1.09 8.72
CA ILE A 161 -18.13 -1.50 8.61
C ILE A 161 -17.26 -0.58 9.48
N GLU A 162 -17.48 0.73 9.47
CA GLU A 162 -16.80 1.67 10.36
C GLU A 162 -16.93 1.31 11.84
N ALA A 163 -18.09 0.84 12.25
CA ALA A 163 -18.33 0.41 13.62
C ALA A 163 -17.50 -0.82 14.06
N LEU A 164 -16.80 -1.49 13.14
CA LEU A 164 -15.87 -2.58 13.46
C LEU A 164 -14.50 -2.05 13.92
N ASP A 165 -14.23 -0.75 13.78
CA ASP A 165 -12.98 -0.15 14.23
C ASP A 165 -12.87 -0.17 15.75
N GLY A 166 -11.88 -0.91 16.25
CA GLY A 166 -11.57 -0.97 17.68
C GLY A 166 -10.70 0.18 18.18
N GLY A 167 -10.28 1.10 17.31
CA GLY A 167 -9.40 2.22 17.65
C GLY A 167 -7.96 1.84 17.97
N GLU A 168 -7.57 0.57 17.76
CA GLU A 168 -6.23 0.07 18.05
C GLU A 168 -5.60 -0.60 16.81
N SER A 169 -4.31 -0.35 16.58
CA SER A 169 -3.56 -1.02 15.52
C SER A 169 -3.30 -2.49 15.89
N LEU A 170 -3.57 -3.41 14.95
CA LEU A 170 -3.26 -4.83 15.10
C LEU A 170 -1.77 -5.17 14.88
N PHE A 171 -0.96 -4.21 14.50
CA PHE A 171 0.47 -4.42 14.23
C PHE A 171 1.32 -3.74 15.30
N PHE A 172 1.60 -2.48 15.12
CA PHE A 172 2.43 -1.67 16.01
C PHE A 172 2.05 -0.19 15.91
N SER A 173 2.43 0.59 16.90
CA SER A 173 2.29 2.05 16.88
C SER A 173 3.64 2.69 16.58
N HIS A 174 3.68 3.61 15.61
CA HIS A 174 4.85 4.46 15.36
C HIS A 174 5.12 5.46 16.50
N TYR A 175 4.18 5.63 17.41
CA TYR A 175 4.32 6.45 18.61
C TYR A 175 4.83 5.66 19.82
N ASP A 176 4.97 4.31 19.72
CA ASP A 176 5.56 3.49 20.75
C ASP A 176 7.09 3.59 20.68
N PRO A 177 7.78 4.08 21.73
CA PRO A 177 9.24 4.19 21.75
C PRO A 177 9.95 2.88 21.43
N LYS A 178 9.43 1.74 21.87
CA LYS A 178 10.02 0.42 21.59
C LYS A 178 9.99 0.08 20.11
N THR A 179 8.89 0.44 19.43
CA THR A 179 8.75 0.28 17.97
C THR A 179 9.81 1.15 17.27
N VAL A 180 9.97 2.40 17.70
CA VAL A 180 10.98 3.30 17.14
C VAL A 180 12.40 2.77 17.37
N GLU A 181 12.72 2.32 18.59
CA GLU A 181 14.01 1.71 18.93
C GLU A 181 14.30 0.48 18.07
N TRP A 182 13.31 -0.39 17.88
CA TRP A 182 13.45 -1.55 17.00
C TRP A 182 13.77 -1.14 15.57
N PHE A 183 13.03 -0.19 14.98
CA PHE A 183 13.32 0.32 13.63
C PHE A 183 14.70 0.94 13.53
N MET A 184 15.14 1.69 14.56
CA MET A 184 16.48 2.28 14.59
C MET A 184 17.58 1.23 14.71
N SER A 185 17.30 0.07 15.34
CA SER A 185 18.28 -1.01 15.49
C SER A 185 18.60 -1.77 14.20
N ILE A 186 17.78 -1.60 13.16
CA ILE A 186 17.95 -2.25 11.84
C ILE A 186 18.50 -1.29 10.77
N LEU A 187 18.82 -0.05 11.18
CA LEU A 187 19.50 0.95 10.33
C LEU A 187 21.02 0.72 10.33
#